data_4f6632098de55de5d026d06b38c0efca
#
_entry.id   4f6632098de55de5d026d06b38c0efca
#
_cell.length_a   1.000
_cell.length_b   1.000
_cell.length_c   1.000
_cell.angle_alpha   90.00
_cell.angle_beta   90.00
_cell.angle_gamma   90.00
#
_symmetry.space_group_name_H-M   'P 1'
#
loop_
_entity.id
_entity.type
_entity.pdbx_description
1 polymer ?
#
loop_
_entity_poly.entity_id
_entity_poly.type
_entity_poly.pdbx_seq_one_letter_code
_entity_poly.pdbx_strand_id
1 'polypeptide(L)'
;MKNLLLYNKIILFFIAIIFIISCNKSKNENDDYFFPGKEWVDNNGIAINAHGGGILFHDNTYFWYGEHKIEGKIGNTAQVGVHLYSSKNLYQWKDEGIVLRVNETDPSSDIYKGCILERPKVIYNKKTKRFVMWFHLEPINRGYEAARSGVAISETPYGPFKFLESVRPNAKTWPLNVQDFHKKKVSSEVKKIYGGGPEHLPKHVDSLNILGRDFEVGQMARDMTLFVDDDKAYHIYSSEDNSTLHISELSEDYLSHSGRYKRFFPSKFNEAPTMMKTSSGKFFIVSSGCTGWAPNAARSASANNILGPWKELNNPCVSRDSLTTYNSQSTYILPVQGIKDAFIFMADRWNPENPIEGKYIWLPIEIADDKVEVLWKDKWNLNFFKK
;
A
#
# COMPACT_ATOMS: atom_id res chain seq x y z
N MET A 1 25.42 55.02 -41.04
CA MET A 1 24.78 53.68 -41.24
C MET A 1 25.65 52.48 -40.82
N LYS A 2 26.99 52.44 -41.04
CA LYS A 2 27.82 51.30 -40.65
C LYS A 2 27.98 51.12 -39.11
N ASN A 3 27.97 52.19 -38.34
CA ASN A 3 28.14 52.08 -36.90
C ASN A 3 26.84 51.65 -36.16
N LEU A 4 25.68 51.82 -36.75
CA LEU A 4 24.40 51.39 -36.15
C LEU A 4 24.18 49.87 -36.32
N LEU A 5 24.71 49.28 -37.40
CA LEU A 5 24.68 47.82 -37.66
C LEU A 5 25.64 47.03 -36.75
N LEU A 6 26.73 47.66 -36.32
CA LEU A 6 27.70 47.02 -35.42
C LEU A 6 27.15 46.97 -33.97
N TYR A 7 26.45 48.02 -33.56
CA TYR A 7 25.82 48.10 -32.24
C TYR A 7 24.69 47.08 -32.08
N ASN A 8 23.87 46.89 -33.09
CA ASN A 8 22.80 45.89 -33.08
C ASN A 8 23.29 44.44 -33.08
N LYS A 9 24.45 44.14 -33.67
CA LYS A 9 25.06 42.82 -33.61
C LYS A 9 25.71 42.52 -32.27
N ILE A 10 26.25 43.51 -31.59
CA ILE A 10 26.80 43.35 -30.22
C ILE A 10 25.69 43.16 -29.19
N ILE A 11 24.57 43.89 -29.30
CA ILE A 11 23.40 43.73 -28.40
C ILE A 11 22.77 42.36 -28.61
N LEU A 12 22.61 41.85 -29.83
CA LEU A 12 22.11 40.51 -30.11
C LEU A 12 23.02 39.40 -29.57
N PHE A 13 24.34 39.63 -29.55
CA PHE A 13 25.29 38.64 -29.00
C PHE A 13 25.26 38.61 -27.47
N PHE A 14 25.04 39.75 -26.80
CA PHE A 14 24.85 39.79 -25.35
C PHE A 14 23.51 39.24 -24.89
N ILE A 15 22.43 39.40 -25.65
CA ILE A 15 21.12 38.78 -25.35
C ILE A 15 21.18 37.26 -25.54
N ALA A 16 21.94 36.74 -26.51
CA ALA A 16 22.13 35.31 -26.71
C ALA A 16 22.97 34.66 -25.59
N ILE A 17 23.89 35.40 -24.95
CA ILE A 17 24.68 34.89 -23.82
C ILE A 17 23.90 34.87 -22.53
N ILE A 18 22.92 35.77 -22.36
CA ILE A 18 22.04 35.76 -21.14
C ILE A 18 21.04 34.59 -21.16
N PHE A 19 20.68 34.03 -22.31
CA PHE A 19 19.79 32.86 -22.40
C PHE A 19 20.50 31.48 -22.21
N ILE A 20 21.83 31.44 -22.08
CA ILE A 20 22.59 30.19 -21.85
C ILE A 20 22.99 30.02 -20.38
N ILE A 21 22.61 30.93 -19.48
CA ILE A 21 22.60 30.66 -18.04
C ILE A 21 21.31 29.90 -17.73
N SER A 22 21.11 28.81 -18.42
CA SER A 22 20.18 27.76 -18.04
C SER A 22 20.67 27.20 -16.70
N CYS A 23 19.84 27.33 -15.70
CA CYS A 23 19.94 26.79 -14.36
C CYS A 23 20.47 25.36 -14.35
N ASN A 24 21.78 25.17 -14.37
CA ASN A 24 22.37 23.99 -13.76
C ASN A 24 22.17 24.14 -12.25
N LYS A 25 20.98 23.75 -11.74
CA LYS A 25 20.84 23.43 -10.32
C LYS A 25 21.95 22.46 -10.01
N SER A 26 22.96 22.89 -9.27
CA SER A 26 23.97 21.97 -8.75
C SER A 26 23.22 20.85 -8.03
N LYS A 27 23.41 19.60 -8.48
CA LYS A 27 22.82 18.44 -7.86
C LYS A 27 23.29 18.44 -6.41
N ASN A 28 22.37 18.54 -5.46
CA ASN A 28 22.72 18.53 -4.05
C ASN A 28 23.22 17.11 -3.74
N GLU A 29 24.30 16.93 -3.00
CA GLU A 29 24.85 15.60 -2.66
C GLU A 29 23.84 14.68 -1.97
N ASN A 30 22.74 15.23 -1.47
CA ASN A 30 21.66 14.52 -0.81
C ASN A 30 20.49 14.13 -1.75
N ASP A 31 20.48 14.59 -3.00
CA ASP A 31 19.34 14.38 -3.92
C ASP A 31 19.13 12.91 -4.31
N ASP A 32 20.13 12.03 -4.09
CA ASP A 32 20.08 10.60 -4.40
C ASP A 32 20.12 9.72 -3.13
N TYR A 33 19.47 10.15 -2.05
CA TYR A 33 19.42 9.39 -0.81
C TYR A 33 17.99 9.36 -0.21
N PHE A 34 17.70 8.26 0.47
CA PHE A 34 16.54 8.14 1.37
C PHE A 34 16.93 8.54 2.80
N PHE A 35 16.04 9.26 3.47
CA PHE A 35 16.16 9.66 4.87
C PHE A 35 14.93 9.17 5.64
N PRO A 36 14.88 7.90 6.08
CA PRO A 36 13.73 7.32 6.74
C PRO A 36 13.30 8.12 7.98
N GLY A 37 12.01 8.41 8.08
CA GLY A 37 11.44 9.16 9.20
C GLY A 37 11.65 10.67 9.16
N LYS A 38 12.29 11.20 8.12
CA LYS A 38 12.35 12.64 7.86
C LYS A 38 11.17 13.07 6.98
N GLU A 39 10.94 14.35 6.90
CA GLU A 39 10.00 14.90 5.94
C GLU A 39 10.57 14.77 4.53
N TRP A 40 9.74 14.30 3.61
CA TRP A 40 10.05 14.25 2.19
C TRP A 40 9.17 15.23 1.46
N VAL A 41 9.75 15.94 0.51
CA VAL A 41 9.06 16.95 -0.28
C VAL A 41 8.99 16.57 -1.74
N ASP A 42 7.97 17.06 -2.43
CA ASP A 42 7.80 16.92 -3.86
C ASP A 42 8.66 17.95 -4.64
N ASN A 43 8.49 17.98 -5.96
CA ASN A 43 9.17 18.92 -6.85
C ASN A 43 8.82 20.41 -6.60
N ASN A 44 7.76 20.69 -5.84
CA ASN A 44 7.32 22.04 -5.46
C ASN A 44 7.81 22.42 -4.06
N GLY A 45 8.50 21.52 -3.35
CA GLY A 45 8.93 21.71 -1.96
C GLY A 45 7.82 21.53 -0.93
N ILE A 46 6.71 20.87 -1.33
CA ILE A 46 5.58 20.56 -0.45
C ILE A 46 5.75 19.14 0.09
N ALA A 47 5.41 18.93 1.37
CA ALA A 47 5.48 17.61 1.98
C ALA A 47 4.63 16.59 1.21
N ILE A 48 5.22 15.44 0.88
CA ILE A 48 4.52 14.34 0.19
C ILE A 48 3.40 13.82 1.08
N ASN A 49 2.22 13.65 0.50
CA ASN A 49 1.00 13.22 1.19
C ASN A 49 0.40 12.01 0.48
N ALA A 50 1.03 10.84 0.67
CA ALA A 50 0.67 9.57 0.03
C ALA A 50 0.76 8.42 1.03
N HIS A 51 -0.04 8.51 2.12
CA HIS A 51 0.02 7.56 3.24
C HIS A 51 -0.60 6.20 2.90
N GLY A 52 -0.21 5.16 3.62
CA GLY A 52 -0.75 3.80 3.47
C GLY A 52 -0.58 3.18 2.07
N GLY A 53 0.13 3.85 1.21
CA GLY A 53 0.15 3.64 -0.22
C GLY A 53 0.97 2.47 -0.73
N GLY A 54 1.05 2.41 -2.06
CA GLY A 54 1.92 1.49 -2.78
C GLY A 54 2.39 2.10 -4.09
N ILE A 55 3.35 1.46 -4.73
CA ILE A 55 3.98 1.95 -5.94
C ILE A 55 3.77 0.96 -7.09
N LEU A 56 3.24 1.47 -8.20
CA LEU A 56 3.25 0.79 -9.49
C LEU A 56 4.44 1.28 -10.31
N PHE A 57 5.20 0.37 -10.91
CA PHE A 57 6.15 0.70 -11.95
C PHE A 57 5.53 0.38 -13.32
N HIS A 58 5.45 1.40 -14.18
CA HIS A 58 4.91 1.28 -15.52
C HIS A 58 5.59 2.28 -16.46
N ASP A 59 5.93 1.86 -17.67
CA ASP A 59 6.59 2.69 -18.70
C ASP A 59 7.75 3.53 -18.15
N ASN A 60 8.72 2.85 -17.51
CA ASN A 60 9.92 3.45 -16.90
C ASN A 60 9.60 4.58 -15.89
N THR A 61 8.44 4.50 -15.21
CA THR A 61 8.02 5.47 -14.20
C THR A 61 7.47 4.73 -12.98
N TYR A 62 7.84 5.20 -11.80
CA TYR A 62 7.25 4.80 -10.54
C TYR A 62 6.08 5.73 -10.24
N PHE A 63 4.91 5.17 -9.92
CA PHE A 63 3.69 5.87 -9.57
C PHE A 63 3.31 5.50 -8.14
N TRP A 64 3.43 6.46 -7.22
CA TRP A 64 3.12 6.29 -5.81
C TRP A 64 1.72 6.80 -5.51
N TYR A 65 0.79 5.88 -5.27
CA TYR A 65 -0.58 6.17 -4.88
C TYR A 65 -0.71 6.04 -3.37
N GLY A 66 -1.31 7.01 -2.71
CA GLY A 66 -1.53 6.96 -1.28
C GLY A 66 -2.72 7.81 -0.82
N GLU A 67 -3.09 7.62 0.42
CA GLU A 67 -4.16 8.37 1.08
C GLU A 67 -3.75 9.83 1.24
N HIS A 68 -4.57 10.77 0.75
CA HIS A 68 -4.39 12.19 1.00
C HIS A 68 -4.97 12.55 2.36
N LYS A 69 -4.13 12.83 3.34
CA LYS A 69 -4.53 13.24 4.69
C LYS A 69 -4.69 14.75 4.79
N ILE A 70 -5.51 15.22 5.73
CA ILE A 70 -5.63 16.63 6.09
C ILE A 70 -5.25 16.82 7.56
N GLU A 71 -5.10 18.05 7.98
CA GLU A 71 -4.77 18.40 9.37
C GLU A 71 -5.84 17.97 10.37
N GLY A 72 -5.40 17.64 11.58
CA GLY A 72 -6.23 17.24 12.71
C GLY A 72 -6.80 15.83 12.59
N LYS A 73 -7.42 15.36 13.65
CA LYS A 73 -7.94 13.97 13.77
C LYS A 73 -8.90 13.56 12.66
N ILE A 74 -9.64 14.50 12.08
CA ILE A 74 -10.55 14.23 10.96
C ILE A 74 -9.79 13.70 9.73
N GLY A 75 -8.50 13.97 9.62
CA GLY A 75 -7.64 13.44 8.55
C GLY A 75 -7.46 11.93 8.55
N ASN A 76 -7.88 11.21 9.59
CA ASN A 76 -7.93 9.75 9.60
C ASN A 76 -9.04 9.19 8.70
N THR A 77 -10.03 10.00 8.33
CA THR A 77 -11.04 9.67 7.33
C THR A 77 -10.74 10.37 6.01
N ALA A 78 -11.26 9.83 4.91
CA ALA A 78 -11.01 10.37 3.58
C ALA A 78 -11.81 11.67 3.36
N GLN A 79 -11.11 12.79 3.39
CA GLN A 79 -11.68 14.11 3.11
C GLN A 79 -11.46 14.55 1.66
N VAL A 80 -10.47 13.97 0.97
CA VAL A 80 -10.05 14.32 -0.39
C VAL A 80 -10.03 13.10 -1.30
N GLY A 81 -9.29 12.04 -0.95
CA GLY A 81 -9.19 10.81 -1.73
C GLY A 81 -7.75 10.28 -1.85
N VAL A 82 -7.39 9.78 -3.03
CA VAL A 82 -6.07 9.21 -3.32
C VAL A 82 -5.21 10.19 -4.11
N HIS A 83 -4.02 10.47 -3.59
CA HIS A 83 -3.00 11.31 -4.21
C HIS A 83 -1.99 10.46 -4.99
N LEU A 84 -1.49 11.01 -6.08
CA LEU A 84 -0.46 10.41 -6.92
C LEU A 84 0.77 11.28 -6.98
N TYR A 85 1.92 10.64 -6.83
CA TYR A 85 3.22 11.18 -7.16
C TYR A 85 3.93 10.28 -8.18
N SER A 86 4.71 10.87 -9.09
CA SER A 86 5.51 10.11 -10.06
C SER A 86 7.00 10.36 -9.90
N SER A 87 7.82 9.35 -10.21
CA SER A 87 9.28 9.44 -10.14
C SER A 87 9.95 8.56 -11.19
N LYS A 88 11.12 8.99 -11.67
CA LYS A 88 12.00 8.20 -12.53
C LYS A 88 13.13 7.50 -11.75
N ASN A 89 13.37 7.89 -10.50
CA ASN A 89 14.55 7.48 -9.74
C ASN A 89 14.28 7.13 -8.27
N LEU A 90 13.02 7.25 -7.80
CA LEU A 90 12.57 7.03 -6.42
C LEU A 90 13.00 8.11 -5.40
N TYR A 91 13.83 9.08 -5.80
CA TYR A 91 14.30 10.14 -4.90
C TYR A 91 13.57 11.45 -5.10
N GLN A 92 13.24 11.78 -6.34
CA GLN A 92 12.56 13.02 -6.72
C GLN A 92 11.16 12.67 -7.20
N TRP A 93 10.17 13.26 -6.54
CA TRP A 93 8.77 12.99 -6.77
C TRP A 93 8.08 14.20 -7.35
N LYS A 94 7.37 14.02 -8.44
CA LYS A 94 6.51 15.03 -9.03
C LYS A 94 5.09 14.83 -8.52
N ASP A 95 4.48 15.90 -8.02
CA ASP A 95 3.06 15.92 -7.69
C ASP A 95 2.21 15.82 -8.97
N GLU A 96 1.36 14.82 -9.06
CA GLU A 96 0.41 14.61 -10.15
C GLU A 96 -1.03 14.88 -9.71
N GLY A 97 -1.26 15.22 -8.44
CA GLY A 97 -2.55 15.59 -7.88
C GLY A 97 -3.42 14.42 -7.44
N ILE A 98 -4.70 14.70 -7.22
CA ILE A 98 -5.69 13.72 -6.74
C ILE A 98 -6.25 12.94 -7.92
N VAL A 99 -6.05 11.61 -7.88
CA VAL A 99 -6.44 10.70 -8.98
C VAL A 99 -7.74 9.94 -8.72
N LEU A 100 -8.15 9.79 -7.46
CA LEU A 100 -9.48 9.33 -7.06
C LEU A 100 -10.01 10.29 -6.00
N ARG A 101 -11.14 10.95 -6.27
CA ARG A 101 -11.77 11.86 -5.30
C ARG A 101 -12.89 11.15 -4.56
N VAL A 102 -13.05 11.48 -3.27
CA VAL A 102 -14.27 11.13 -2.54
C VAL A 102 -15.49 11.80 -3.18
N ASN A 103 -16.66 11.20 -3.02
CA ASN A 103 -17.89 11.81 -3.47
C ASN A 103 -18.35 12.86 -2.44
N GLU A 104 -18.58 14.09 -2.87
CA GLU A 104 -19.02 15.19 -1.98
C GLU A 104 -20.51 15.50 -2.10
N THR A 105 -21.19 14.95 -3.09
CA THR A 105 -22.57 15.34 -3.44
C THR A 105 -23.61 14.25 -3.22
N ASP A 106 -23.22 12.97 -3.26
CA ASP A 106 -24.12 11.84 -3.10
C ASP A 106 -23.81 11.08 -1.79
N PRO A 107 -24.59 11.30 -0.72
CA PRO A 107 -24.40 10.61 0.56
C PRO A 107 -24.63 9.09 0.50
N SER A 108 -25.22 8.56 -0.56
CA SER A 108 -25.40 7.12 -0.77
C SER A 108 -24.18 6.43 -1.35
N SER A 109 -23.20 7.20 -1.82
CA SER A 109 -21.94 6.68 -2.34
C SER A 109 -21.10 6.07 -1.23
N ASP A 110 -20.61 4.85 -1.42
CA ASP A 110 -19.72 4.19 -0.46
C ASP A 110 -18.43 4.98 -0.20
N ILE A 111 -17.96 5.78 -1.18
CA ILE A 111 -16.82 6.70 -1.03
C ILE A 111 -17.25 8.14 -0.74
N TYR A 112 -18.39 8.33 -0.07
CA TYR A 112 -18.80 9.67 0.36
C TYR A 112 -17.78 10.27 1.32
N LYS A 113 -17.55 11.58 1.22
CA LYS A 113 -16.61 12.35 2.04
C LYS A 113 -16.75 12.02 3.53
N GLY A 114 -15.64 11.66 4.17
CA GLY A 114 -15.62 11.18 5.55
C GLY A 114 -15.70 9.67 5.69
N CYS A 115 -15.77 8.90 4.60
CA CYS A 115 -15.54 7.45 4.62
C CYS A 115 -14.12 7.13 5.08
N ILE A 116 -13.85 5.86 5.43
CA ILE A 116 -12.50 5.37 5.62
C ILE A 116 -12.07 4.75 4.30
N LEU A 117 -11.05 5.32 3.67
CA LEU A 117 -10.42 4.84 2.44
C LEU A 117 -8.94 4.68 2.73
N GLU A 118 -8.50 3.43 2.86
CA GLU A 118 -7.15 3.10 3.32
C GLU A 118 -6.44 2.14 2.39
N ARG A 119 -5.11 2.19 2.42
CA ARG A 119 -4.24 1.23 1.72
C ARG A 119 -4.44 1.15 0.20
N PRO A 120 -4.62 2.24 -0.56
CA PRO A 120 -4.83 2.15 -2.00
C PRO A 120 -3.62 1.51 -2.67
N LYS A 121 -3.90 0.56 -3.57
CA LYS A 121 -2.90 -0.12 -4.41
C LYS A 121 -3.40 -0.14 -5.84
N VAL A 122 -2.51 0.10 -6.79
CA VAL A 122 -2.83 0.07 -8.22
C VAL A 122 -2.02 -1.00 -8.92
N ILE A 123 -2.68 -1.77 -9.77
CA ILE A 123 -2.05 -2.76 -10.65
C ILE A 123 -2.49 -2.52 -12.09
N TYR A 124 -1.64 -2.86 -13.05
CA TYR A 124 -1.95 -2.75 -14.48
C TYR A 124 -2.37 -4.10 -15.03
N ASN A 125 -3.54 -4.15 -15.65
CA ASN A 125 -4.04 -5.34 -16.35
C ASN A 125 -3.62 -5.28 -17.83
N LYS A 126 -2.69 -6.14 -18.23
CA LYS A 126 -2.16 -6.17 -19.60
C LYS A 126 -3.21 -6.59 -20.64
N LYS A 127 -4.19 -7.42 -20.25
CA LYS A 127 -5.25 -7.92 -21.14
C LYS A 127 -6.26 -6.83 -21.48
N THR A 128 -6.73 -6.11 -20.47
CA THR A 128 -7.72 -5.03 -20.62
C THR A 128 -7.09 -3.66 -20.88
N LYS A 129 -5.76 -3.55 -20.70
CA LYS A 129 -4.98 -2.30 -20.78
C LYS A 129 -5.49 -1.22 -19.82
N ARG A 130 -5.98 -1.63 -18.64
CA ARG A 130 -6.52 -0.75 -17.61
C ARG A 130 -5.70 -0.79 -16.34
N PHE A 131 -5.70 0.33 -15.64
CA PHE A 131 -5.18 0.47 -14.29
C PHE A 131 -6.32 0.23 -13.32
N VAL A 132 -6.13 -0.72 -12.40
CA VAL A 132 -7.14 -1.12 -11.43
C VAL A 132 -6.62 -0.79 -10.04
N MET A 133 -7.38 0.01 -9.30
CA MET A 133 -7.11 0.40 -7.92
C MET A 133 -8.04 -0.37 -7.00
N TRP A 134 -7.48 -1.00 -5.96
CA TRP A 134 -8.22 -1.55 -4.83
C TRP A 134 -7.79 -0.85 -3.55
N PHE A 135 -8.71 -0.75 -2.59
CA PHE A 135 -8.49 -0.13 -1.29
C PHE A 135 -9.46 -0.68 -0.25
N HIS A 136 -9.06 -0.63 1.03
CA HIS A 136 -9.97 -0.87 2.16
C HIS A 136 -10.96 0.28 2.25
N LEU A 137 -12.24 -0.06 2.49
CA LEU A 137 -13.32 0.91 2.51
C LEU A 137 -14.31 0.63 3.63
N GLU A 138 -14.55 1.66 4.45
CA GLU A 138 -15.68 1.73 5.37
C GLU A 138 -16.55 2.93 4.98
N PRO A 139 -17.78 2.72 4.52
CA PRO A 139 -18.72 3.81 4.28
C PRO A 139 -18.93 4.66 5.55
N ILE A 140 -19.29 5.92 5.37
CA ILE A 140 -19.51 6.85 6.49
C ILE A 140 -20.45 6.27 7.57
N ASN A 141 -20.14 6.55 8.84
CA ASN A 141 -20.90 6.10 10.02
C ASN A 141 -20.94 4.58 10.24
N ARG A 142 -20.05 3.81 9.61
CA ARG A 142 -19.96 2.36 9.81
C ARG A 142 -18.79 1.92 10.70
N GLY A 143 -17.93 2.88 11.10
CA GLY A 143 -16.66 2.53 11.77
C GLY A 143 -15.87 1.53 10.94
N TYR A 144 -15.40 0.44 11.56
CA TYR A 144 -14.69 -0.65 10.88
C TYR A 144 -15.54 -1.94 10.72
N GLU A 145 -16.87 -1.80 10.72
CA GLU A 145 -17.78 -2.96 10.69
C GLU A 145 -18.15 -3.40 9.26
N ALA A 146 -18.15 -2.49 8.30
CA ALA A 146 -18.48 -2.82 6.93
C ALA A 146 -17.41 -3.69 6.29
N ALA A 147 -16.12 -3.39 6.55
CA ALA A 147 -14.95 -4.14 6.14
C ALA A 147 -15.01 -4.56 4.66
N ARG A 148 -15.14 -3.55 3.79
CA ARG A 148 -15.32 -3.73 2.35
C ARG A 148 -14.03 -3.42 1.62
N SER A 149 -13.92 -3.89 0.38
CA SER A 149 -12.90 -3.47 -0.56
C SER A 149 -13.55 -2.65 -1.65
N GLY A 150 -13.06 -1.44 -1.87
CA GLY A 150 -13.45 -0.60 -2.99
C GLY A 150 -12.61 -0.89 -4.22
N VAL A 151 -13.20 -0.82 -5.42
CA VAL A 151 -12.52 -0.96 -6.70
C VAL A 151 -12.78 0.24 -7.60
N ALA A 152 -11.71 0.73 -8.23
CA ALA A 152 -11.77 1.84 -9.19
C ALA A 152 -10.86 1.56 -10.39
N ILE A 153 -11.17 2.15 -11.54
CA ILE A 153 -10.44 1.95 -12.79
C ILE A 153 -10.04 3.25 -13.46
N SER A 154 -8.94 3.20 -14.21
CA SER A 154 -8.53 4.26 -15.13
C SER A 154 -7.89 3.68 -16.39
N GLU A 155 -7.90 4.44 -17.46
CA GLU A 155 -7.20 4.11 -18.72
C GLU A 155 -5.75 4.57 -18.71
N THR A 156 -5.38 5.44 -17.76
CA THR A 156 -4.01 5.96 -17.60
C THR A 156 -3.54 5.82 -16.15
N PRO A 157 -2.24 5.73 -15.87
CA PRO A 157 -1.74 5.71 -14.49
C PRO A 157 -2.01 7.04 -13.75
N TYR A 158 -2.25 8.12 -14.49
CA TYR A 158 -2.52 9.46 -13.94
C TYR A 158 -3.98 9.68 -13.55
N GLY A 159 -4.85 8.66 -13.72
CA GLY A 159 -6.28 8.83 -13.49
C GLY A 159 -6.97 9.68 -14.58
N PRO A 160 -8.13 10.32 -14.29
CA PRO A 160 -8.86 10.08 -13.04
C PRO A 160 -9.35 8.64 -12.92
N PHE A 161 -9.29 8.09 -11.71
CA PHE A 161 -9.89 6.79 -11.43
C PHE A 161 -11.39 6.95 -11.21
N LYS A 162 -12.18 6.09 -11.85
CA LYS A 162 -13.60 5.99 -11.65
C LYS A 162 -13.89 4.88 -10.63
N PHE A 163 -14.47 5.24 -9.49
CA PHE A 163 -15.01 4.27 -8.53
C PHE A 163 -16.12 3.45 -9.19
N LEU A 164 -16.06 2.14 -9.05
CA LEU A 164 -17.06 1.21 -9.59
C LEU A 164 -18.03 0.76 -8.51
N GLU A 165 -17.51 0.12 -7.49
CA GLU A 165 -18.28 -0.45 -6.40
C GLU A 165 -17.40 -0.76 -5.19
N SER A 166 -18.01 -1.15 -4.09
CA SER A 166 -17.34 -1.83 -3.00
C SER A 166 -18.02 -3.16 -2.66
N VAL A 167 -17.21 -4.15 -2.27
CA VAL A 167 -17.69 -5.50 -2.01
C VAL A 167 -17.03 -6.08 -0.76
N ARG A 168 -17.68 -7.06 -0.13
CA ARG A 168 -17.00 -8.05 0.70
C ARG A 168 -16.56 -9.21 -0.18
N PRO A 169 -15.28 -9.63 -0.11
CA PRO A 169 -14.75 -10.70 -0.96
C PRO A 169 -15.46 -12.04 -0.79
N ASN A 170 -15.51 -12.82 -1.86
CA ASN A 170 -15.84 -14.26 -1.86
C ASN A 170 -17.20 -14.62 -1.22
N ALA A 171 -18.24 -13.80 -1.40
CA ALA A 171 -19.58 -14.14 -0.96
C ALA A 171 -20.02 -15.53 -1.50
N LYS A 172 -20.65 -16.36 -0.67
CA LYS A 172 -21.14 -17.70 -0.98
C LYS A 172 -20.07 -18.67 -1.48
N THR A 173 -18.81 -18.40 -1.18
CA THR A 173 -17.68 -19.22 -1.61
C THR A 173 -16.82 -19.62 -0.41
N TRP A 174 -16.52 -20.90 -0.28
CA TRP A 174 -15.61 -21.40 0.74
C TRP A 174 -14.15 -21.34 0.29
N PRO A 175 -13.20 -21.07 1.21
CA PRO A 175 -11.78 -21.15 0.87
C PRO A 175 -11.36 -22.58 0.53
N LEU A 176 -10.30 -22.73 -0.27
CA LEU A 176 -9.77 -24.03 -0.67
C LEU A 176 -9.34 -24.90 0.52
N ASN A 177 -9.07 -24.30 1.68
CA ASN A 177 -8.71 -24.96 2.93
C ASN A 177 -9.80 -24.86 4.00
N VAL A 178 -11.07 -24.80 3.57
CA VAL A 178 -12.22 -24.84 4.49
C VAL A 178 -12.22 -26.15 5.28
N GLN A 179 -12.63 -26.10 6.55
CA GLN A 179 -12.81 -27.27 7.39
C GLN A 179 -14.31 -27.49 7.63
N ASP A 180 -14.72 -28.71 7.97
CA ASP A 180 -16.13 -29.08 8.10
C ASP A 180 -16.87 -28.31 9.17
N PHE A 181 -16.19 -27.87 10.24
CA PHE A 181 -16.85 -27.07 11.28
C PHE A 181 -17.26 -25.70 10.78
N HIS A 182 -16.56 -25.11 9.79
CA HIS A 182 -16.91 -23.82 9.19
C HIS A 182 -18.26 -23.85 8.46
N LYS A 183 -18.65 -25.04 7.95
CA LYS A 183 -19.91 -25.22 7.23
C LYS A 183 -21.09 -25.48 8.15
N LYS A 184 -20.85 -25.57 9.46
CA LYS A 184 -21.92 -25.75 10.46
C LYS A 184 -22.64 -24.44 10.75
N LYS A 185 -23.86 -24.56 11.32
CA LYS A 185 -24.66 -23.42 11.74
C LYS A 185 -23.88 -22.54 12.70
N VAL A 186 -23.83 -21.27 12.41
CA VAL A 186 -23.15 -20.25 13.23
C VAL A 186 -23.95 -19.97 14.50
N SER A 187 -23.28 -19.97 15.66
CA SER A 187 -23.89 -19.63 16.93
C SER A 187 -24.30 -18.15 17.02
N SER A 188 -25.18 -17.80 17.94
CA SER A 188 -25.61 -16.42 18.17
C SER A 188 -24.45 -15.52 18.66
N GLU A 189 -23.48 -16.08 19.39
CA GLU A 189 -22.30 -15.37 19.90
C GLU A 189 -21.45 -14.81 18.75
N VAL A 190 -21.26 -15.58 17.69
CA VAL A 190 -20.42 -15.21 16.54
C VAL A 190 -21.07 -14.13 15.65
N LYS A 191 -22.38 -13.89 15.80
CA LYS A 191 -23.09 -12.90 14.99
C LYS A 191 -22.61 -11.47 15.24
N LYS A 192 -22.06 -11.18 16.42
CA LYS A 192 -21.47 -9.90 16.75
C LYS A 192 -20.20 -9.71 15.92
N ILE A 193 -20.02 -8.51 15.35
CA ILE A 193 -18.76 -8.10 14.73
C ILE A 193 -17.88 -7.49 15.82
N TYR A 194 -16.67 -8.00 15.91
CA TYR A 194 -15.65 -7.50 16.80
C TYR A 194 -14.71 -6.58 16.00
N GLY A 195 -14.41 -5.41 16.52
CA GLY A 195 -13.45 -4.51 15.92
C GLY A 195 -12.09 -4.61 16.63
N GLY A 196 -11.02 -4.22 15.93
CA GLY A 196 -9.74 -4.03 16.56
C GLY A 196 -8.90 -5.29 16.79
N GLY A 197 -8.07 -5.23 17.82
CA GLY A 197 -7.09 -6.25 18.12
C GLY A 197 -7.62 -7.44 18.94
N PRO A 198 -6.72 -8.35 19.33
CA PRO A 198 -7.09 -9.57 20.06
C PRO A 198 -7.77 -9.31 21.39
N GLU A 199 -7.60 -8.14 21.99
CA GLU A 199 -8.24 -7.74 23.25
C GLU A 199 -9.75 -7.54 23.12
N HIS A 200 -10.26 -7.34 21.91
CA HIS A 200 -11.68 -7.18 21.61
C HIS A 200 -12.39 -8.48 21.27
N LEU A 201 -11.64 -9.57 21.08
CA LEU A 201 -12.16 -10.88 20.72
C LEU A 201 -12.22 -11.83 21.92
N PRO A 202 -13.17 -12.77 21.92
CA PRO A 202 -13.20 -13.83 22.93
C PRO A 202 -11.91 -14.66 22.94
N LYS A 203 -11.51 -15.15 24.12
CA LYS A 203 -10.29 -15.98 24.26
C LYS A 203 -10.28 -17.24 23.40
N HIS A 204 -11.46 -17.71 22.96
CA HIS A 204 -11.63 -18.91 22.15
C HIS A 204 -11.91 -18.57 20.67
N VAL A 205 -11.39 -17.45 20.18
CA VAL A 205 -11.63 -16.98 18.80
C VAL A 205 -11.38 -18.04 17.73
N ASP A 206 -10.41 -18.94 17.94
CA ASP A 206 -10.08 -20.02 17.00
C ASP A 206 -11.25 -21.00 16.78
N SER A 207 -12.09 -21.18 17.79
CA SER A 207 -13.27 -22.05 17.73
C SER A 207 -14.52 -21.31 17.23
N LEU A 208 -14.46 -19.99 17.11
CA LEU A 208 -15.56 -19.22 16.55
C LEU A 208 -15.61 -19.42 15.03
N ASN A 209 -16.79 -19.65 14.52
CA ASN A 209 -17.01 -19.79 13.09
C ASN A 209 -17.25 -18.44 12.41
N ILE A 210 -16.28 -17.50 12.49
CA ILE A 210 -16.38 -16.18 11.87
C ILE A 210 -16.42 -16.30 10.34
N LEU A 211 -15.64 -17.22 9.76
CA LEU A 211 -15.68 -17.53 8.33
C LEU A 211 -17.11 -17.90 7.88
N GLY A 212 -17.80 -18.77 8.66
CA GLY A 212 -19.18 -19.17 8.39
C GLY A 212 -20.19 -18.06 8.61
N ARG A 213 -19.94 -17.16 9.59
CA ARG A 213 -20.75 -15.95 9.82
C ARG A 213 -20.89 -15.11 8.55
N ASP A 214 -19.76 -14.92 7.87
CA ASP A 214 -19.64 -13.99 6.75
C ASP A 214 -19.84 -14.68 5.37
N PHE A 215 -20.18 -15.97 5.36
CA PHE A 215 -20.31 -16.76 4.14
C PHE A 215 -21.30 -16.15 3.13
N GLU A 216 -22.50 -15.78 3.55
CA GLU A 216 -23.55 -15.28 2.65
C GLU A 216 -23.26 -13.89 2.10
N VAL A 217 -22.70 -13.01 2.94
CA VAL A 217 -22.50 -11.58 2.61
C VAL A 217 -21.10 -11.28 2.06
N GLY A 218 -20.19 -12.25 2.12
CA GLY A 218 -18.78 -12.10 1.77
C GLY A 218 -17.91 -11.83 3.00
N GLN A 219 -16.64 -12.20 2.86
CA GLN A 219 -15.66 -12.09 3.92
C GLN A 219 -15.28 -10.64 4.20
N MET A 220 -14.98 -10.31 5.44
CA MET A 220 -14.44 -8.98 5.77
C MET A 220 -13.09 -8.80 5.07
N ALA A 221 -12.81 -7.56 4.62
CA ALA A 221 -11.49 -7.18 4.10
C ALA A 221 -11.12 -5.80 4.64
N ARG A 222 -10.06 -5.76 5.43
CA ARG A 222 -9.51 -4.52 6.00
C ARG A 222 -8.12 -4.25 5.42
N ASP A 223 -7.09 -4.07 6.23
CA ASP A 223 -5.73 -3.82 5.74
C ASP A 223 -5.33 -4.79 4.62
N MET A 224 -4.85 -4.22 3.52
CA MET A 224 -4.68 -5.00 2.30
C MET A 224 -3.46 -4.59 1.47
N THR A 225 -3.04 -5.49 0.62
CA THR A 225 -2.16 -5.22 -0.50
C THR A 225 -2.58 -6.00 -1.74
N LEU A 226 -2.05 -5.62 -2.90
CA LEU A 226 -2.18 -6.37 -4.15
C LEU A 226 -0.83 -6.95 -4.55
N PHE A 227 -0.88 -8.08 -5.21
CA PHE A 227 0.28 -8.71 -5.82
C PHE A 227 -0.06 -9.31 -7.17
N VAL A 228 0.82 -9.14 -8.17
CA VAL A 228 0.66 -9.76 -9.50
C VAL A 228 1.78 -10.76 -9.71
N ASP A 229 1.40 -11.99 -10.04
CA ASP A 229 2.30 -13.10 -10.35
C ASP A 229 1.87 -13.76 -11.66
N ASP A 230 2.73 -13.73 -12.67
CA ASP A 230 2.47 -14.33 -14.00
C ASP A 230 1.08 -13.96 -14.57
N ASP A 231 0.79 -12.63 -14.58
CA ASP A 231 -0.48 -12.04 -15.05
C ASP A 231 -1.74 -12.44 -14.24
N LYS A 232 -1.58 -13.12 -13.11
CA LYS A 232 -2.63 -13.32 -12.12
C LYS A 232 -2.49 -12.31 -10.99
N ALA A 233 -3.57 -11.66 -10.65
CA ALA A 233 -3.59 -10.74 -9.53
C ALA A 233 -4.18 -11.37 -8.28
N TYR A 234 -3.64 -10.98 -7.14
CA TYR A 234 -4.05 -11.45 -5.82
C TYR A 234 -4.33 -10.28 -4.90
N HIS A 235 -5.42 -10.38 -4.17
CA HIS A 235 -5.78 -9.50 -3.08
C HIS A 235 -5.44 -10.21 -1.77
N ILE A 236 -4.57 -9.62 -0.96
CA ILE A 236 -4.11 -10.11 0.34
C ILE A 236 -4.66 -9.17 1.40
N TYR A 237 -5.45 -9.67 2.35
CA TYR A 237 -6.15 -8.79 3.28
C TYR A 237 -6.41 -9.45 4.64
N SER A 238 -6.50 -8.60 5.68
CA SER A 238 -6.94 -9.00 7.01
C SER A 238 -8.43 -9.24 7.01
N SER A 239 -8.87 -10.37 7.55
CA SER A 239 -10.23 -10.85 7.54
C SER A 239 -10.63 -11.45 8.90
N GLU A 240 -11.87 -11.95 8.99
CA GLU A 240 -12.38 -12.66 10.18
C GLU A 240 -12.16 -11.83 11.46
N ASP A 241 -12.64 -10.58 11.49
CA ASP A 241 -12.40 -9.61 12.55
C ASP A 241 -10.92 -9.37 12.84
N ASN A 242 -10.09 -9.26 11.80
CA ASN A 242 -8.62 -9.16 11.80
C ASN A 242 -7.88 -10.40 12.29
N SER A 243 -8.58 -11.48 12.68
CA SER A 243 -7.92 -12.65 13.26
C SER A 243 -7.13 -13.48 12.25
N THR A 244 -7.45 -13.39 10.96
CA THR A 244 -6.94 -14.29 9.92
C THR A 244 -6.60 -13.51 8.64
N LEU A 245 -5.51 -13.87 7.99
CA LEU A 245 -5.13 -13.31 6.70
C LEU A 245 -5.74 -14.15 5.56
N HIS A 246 -6.35 -13.50 4.59
CA HIS A 246 -6.83 -14.14 3.35
C HIS A 246 -5.97 -13.75 2.15
N ILE A 247 -5.77 -14.68 1.23
CA ILE A 247 -5.17 -14.47 -0.09
C ILE A 247 -6.16 -14.95 -1.13
N SER A 248 -6.70 -14.01 -1.90
CA SER A 248 -7.74 -14.26 -2.91
C SER A 248 -7.22 -13.92 -4.31
N GLU A 249 -7.37 -14.87 -5.25
CA GLU A 249 -7.12 -14.60 -6.66
C GLU A 249 -8.23 -13.70 -7.21
N LEU A 250 -7.86 -12.67 -7.96
CA LEU A 250 -8.81 -11.81 -8.66
C LEU A 250 -9.23 -12.42 -10.00
N SER A 251 -10.33 -11.93 -10.55
CA SER A 251 -10.79 -12.23 -11.90
C SER A 251 -9.76 -11.83 -12.96
N GLU A 252 -9.93 -12.30 -14.20
CA GLU A 252 -9.00 -12.00 -15.30
C GLU A 252 -8.90 -10.49 -15.62
N ASP A 253 -9.95 -9.73 -15.38
CA ASP A 253 -9.98 -8.28 -15.56
C ASP A 253 -9.52 -7.49 -14.31
N TYR A 254 -9.23 -8.21 -13.21
CA TYR A 254 -8.84 -7.67 -11.89
C TYR A 254 -9.94 -6.89 -11.16
N LEU A 255 -11.19 -6.94 -11.61
CA LEU A 255 -12.29 -6.13 -11.07
C LEU A 255 -13.13 -6.85 -10.00
N SER A 256 -12.97 -8.16 -9.86
CA SER A 256 -13.69 -8.97 -8.87
C SER A 256 -12.83 -10.11 -8.33
N HIS A 257 -13.34 -10.81 -7.32
CA HIS A 257 -12.69 -12.00 -6.78
C HIS A 257 -13.12 -13.23 -7.60
N SER A 258 -12.17 -14.10 -7.98
CA SER A 258 -12.45 -15.29 -8.76
C SER A 258 -13.17 -16.39 -7.97
N GLY A 259 -13.29 -16.25 -6.66
CA GLY A 259 -13.75 -17.28 -5.73
C GLY A 259 -12.65 -18.27 -5.31
N ARG A 260 -11.46 -18.18 -5.88
CA ARG A 260 -10.32 -19.01 -5.53
C ARG A 260 -9.48 -18.32 -4.46
N TYR A 261 -9.57 -18.76 -3.19
CA TYR A 261 -8.83 -18.18 -2.09
C TYR A 261 -8.47 -19.19 -0.99
N LYS A 262 -7.55 -18.79 -0.13
CA LYS A 262 -7.19 -19.52 1.10
C LYS A 262 -7.06 -18.56 2.26
N ARG A 263 -7.24 -19.09 3.46
CA ARG A 263 -7.04 -18.43 4.74
C ARG A 263 -5.75 -18.92 5.40
N PHE A 264 -5.02 -17.98 6.03
CA PHE A 264 -3.72 -18.22 6.63
C PHE A 264 -3.61 -17.56 7.99
N PHE A 265 -2.76 -18.10 8.84
CA PHE A 265 -2.44 -17.55 10.17
C PHE A 265 -3.69 -17.27 11.01
N PRO A 266 -4.62 -18.25 11.18
CA PRO A 266 -5.81 -18.03 12.00
C PRO A 266 -5.40 -17.65 13.42
N SER A 267 -6.10 -16.67 14.01
CA SER A 267 -5.85 -16.09 15.34
C SER A 267 -4.48 -15.45 15.56
N LYS A 268 -3.77 -15.14 14.47
CA LYS A 268 -2.50 -14.42 14.57
C LYS A 268 -2.67 -12.90 14.49
N PHE A 269 -3.81 -12.39 14.04
CA PHE A 269 -4.10 -10.95 13.95
C PHE A 269 -3.03 -10.20 13.15
N ASN A 270 -2.84 -10.62 11.90
CA ASN A 270 -1.93 -9.96 10.97
C ASN A 270 -2.62 -8.80 10.27
N GLU A 271 -2.09 -7.60 10.44
CA GLU A 271 -2.48 -6.39 9.72
C GLU A 271 -1.41 -5.93 8.75
N ALA A 272 -1.73 -4.94 7.92
CA ALA A 272 -0.80 -4.29 7.01
C ALA A 272 0.05 -5.28 6.17
N PRO A 273 -0.56 -6.27 5.52
CA PRO A 273 0.19 -7.26 4.75
C PRO A 273 0.90 -6.61 3.56
N THR A 274 2.12 -7.06 3.31
CA THR A 274 2.91 -6.73 2.12
C THR A 274 3.49 -8.01 1.55
N MET A 275 3.83 -8.02 0.25
CA MET A 275 4.32 -9.24 -0.40
C MET A 275 5.44 -8.94 -1.39
N MET A 276 6.39 -9.88 -1.50
CA MET A 276 7.39 -9.91 -2.56
C MET A 276 7.64 -11.34 -3.04
N LYS A 277 8.18 -11.46 -4.26
CA LYS A 277 8.65 -12.71 -4.86
C LYS A 277 10.09 -12.52 -5.30
N THR A 278 10.97 -13.41 -4.87
CA THR A 278 12.39 -13.41 -5.29
C THR A 278 12.55 -14.00 -6.69
N SER A 279 13.69 -13.76 -7.32
CA SER A 279 14.04 -14.37 -8.61
C SER A 279 14.14 -15.89 -8.56
N SER A 280 14.32 -16.48 -7.37
CA SER A 280 14.26 -17.92 -7.15
C SER A 280 12.83 -18.48 -7.10
N GLY A 281 11.81 -17.61 -7.19
CA GLY A 281 10.39 -17.98 -7.12
C GLY A 281 9.83 -18.06 -5.70
N LYS A 282 10.59 -17.70 -4.68
CA LYS A 282 10.14 -17.74 -3.28
C LYS A 282 9.38 -16.49 -2.91
N PHE A 283 8.23 -16.67 -2.29
CA PHE A 283 7.37 -15.60 -1.79
C PHE A 283 7.68 -15.29 -0.33
N PHE A 284 7.58 -14.02 0.03
CA PHE A 284 7.63 -13.54 1.41
C PHE A 284 6.48 -12.57 1.68
N ILE A 285 5.88 -12.70 2.85
CA ILE A 285 4.95 -11.74 3.44
C ILE A 285 5.65 -11.06 4.61
N VAL A 286 5.49 -9.74 4.70
CA VAL A 286 5.76 -8.96 5.91
C VAL A 286 4.47 -8.27 6.31
N SER A 287 4.12 -8.32 7.59
CA SER A 287 2.89 -7.76 8.15
C SER A 287 3.17 -7.21 9.56
N SER A 288 2.21 -6.52 10.15
CA SER A 288 2.21 -6.13 11.56
C SER A 288 1.31 -7.04 12.40
N GLY A 289 1.38 -6.90 13.73
CA GLY A 289 0.29 -7.29 14.63
C GLY A 289 -0.84 -6.27 14.57
N CYS A 290 -1.95 -6.56 15.26
CA CYS A 290 -3.10 -5.69 15.39
C CYS A 290 -3.08 -5.05 16.77
N THR A 291 -2.64 -3.80 16.89
CA THR A 291 -2.50 -3.04 18.14
C THR A 291 -3.02 -1.60 18.02
N GLY A 292 -3.99 -1.39 17.13
CA GLY A 292 -4.50 -0.06 16.81
C GLY A 292 -3.38 0.85 16.27
N TRP A 293 -3.28 2.06 16.79
CA TRP A 293 -2.25 3.02 16.37
C TRP A 293 -0.87 2.79 17.00
N ALA A 294 -0.77 1.91 18.00
CA ALA A 294 0.51 1.62 18.64
C ALA A 294 1.37 0.75 17.70
N PRO A 295 2.64 1.13 17.45
CA PRO A 295 3.54 0.32 16.64
C PRO A 295 3.89 -0.99 17.37
N ASN A 296 4.09 -2.06 16.62
CA ASN A 296 4.42 -3.37 17.14
C ASN A 296 5.50 -4.06 16.27
N ALA A 297 5.97 -5.22 16.72
CA ALA A 297 6.96 -6.00 15.99
C ALA A 297 6.38 -6.52 14.67
N ALA A 298 7.11 -6.31 13.57
CA ALA A 298 6.78 -6.89 12.30
C ALA A 298 6.83 -8.43 12.36
N ARG A 299 6.06 -9.06 11.50
CA ARG A 299 5.97 -10.51 11.33
C ARG A 299 6.32 -10.85 9.89
N SER A 300 6.91 -12.01 9.68
CA SER A 300 7.21 -12.48 8.34
C SER A 300 6.86 -13.94 8.14
N ALA A 301 6.63 -14.33 6.91
CA ALA A 301 6.42 -15.70 6.49
C ALA A 301 6.94 -15.91 5.07
N SER A 302 7.28 -17.16 4.73
CA SER A 302 7.72 -17.52 3.37
C SER A 302 6.94 -18.72 2.81
N ALA A 303 6.85 -18.79 1.49
CA ALA A 303 6.24 -19.90 0.77
C ALA A 303 6.87 -20.08 -0.62
N ASN A 304 6.73 -21.29 -1.20
CA ASN A 304 7.10 -21.57 -2.58
C ASN A 304 5.91 -21.38 -3.56
N ASN A 305 4.72 -21.14 -3.03
CA ASN A 305 3.51 -20.86 -3.80
C ASN A 305 2.72 -19.78 -3.07
N ILE A 306 2.13 -18.84 -3.81
CA ILE A 306 1.38 -17.74 -3.21
C ILE A 306 0.18 -18.20 -2.37
N LEU A 307 -0.46 -19.30 -2.73
CA LEU A 307 -1.50 -19.95 -1.94
C LEU A 307 -0.94 -20.98 -0.94
N GLY A 308 0.32 -20.82 -0.54
CA GLY A 308 1.00 -21.62 0.48
C GLY A 308 1.27 -23.08 0.11
N PRO A 309 1.72 -23.89 1.08
CA PRO A 309 1.73 -23.58 2.52
C PRO A 309 2.74 -22.47 2.88
N TRP A 310 2.37 -21.60 3.80
CA TRP A 310 3.23 -20.56 4.36
C TRP A 310 3.91 -21.03 5.63
N LYS A 311 5.21 -20.75 5.76
CA LYS A 311 6.01 -20.99 6.96
C LYS A 311 6.24 -19.65 7.66
N GLU A 312 5.77 -19.53 8.90
CA GLU A 312 6.07 -18.36 9.74
C GLU A 312 7.58 -18.27 10.01
N LEU A 313 8.09 -17.06 9.95
CA LEU A 313 9.49 -16.69 10.25
C LEU A 313 9.52 -15.74 11.46
N ASN A 314 10.72 -15.27 11.79
CA ASN A 314 10.90 -14.30 12.87
C ASN A 314 10.55 -12.87 12.42
N ASN A 315 10.59 -11.92 13.37
CA ASN A 315 10.55 -10.49 13.07
C ASN A 315 11.65 -10.15 12.06
N PRO A 316 11.30 -9.59 10.87
CA PRO A 316 12.29 -9.24 9.86
C PRO A 316 13.11 -7.99 10.22
N CYS A 317 12.59 -7.13 11.11
CA CYS A 317 13.30 -5.95 11.56
C CYS A 317 14.40 -6.32 12.54
N VAL A 318 15.60 -5.83 12.31
CA VAL A 318 16.77 -6.09 13.14
C VAL A 318 17.38 -4.77 13.64
N SER A 319 18.16 -4.81 14.74
CA SER A 319 18.73 -3.65 15.40
C SER A 319 17.76 -2.89 16.33
N ARG A 320 18.08 -1.63 16.68
CA ARG A 320 17.27 -0.79 17.56
C ARG A 320 15.84 -0.64 17.04
N ASP A 321 14.89 -0.51 17.93
CA ASP A 321 13.46 -0.28 17.62
C ASP A 321 12.79 -1.36 16.75
N SER A 322 13.44 -2.53 16.61
CA SER A 322 12.90 -3.66 15.82
C SER A 322 11.58 -4.19 16.38
N LEU A 323 11.34 -4.08 17.68
CA LEU A 323 10.11 -4.53 18.34
C LEU A 323 8.90 -3.60 18.07
N THR A 324 9.13 -2.45 17.46
CA THR A 324 8.11 -1.51 17.04
C THR A 324 8.14 -1.26 15.53
N THR A 325 8.86 -2.11 14.78
CA THR A 325 9.06 -1.90 13.33
C THR A 325 9.56 -0.48 13.06
N TYR A 326 10.52 -0.01 13.87
CA TYR A 326 11.07 1.36 13.82
C TYR A 326 10.02 2.46 14.05
N ASN A 327 9.07 2.21 14.94
CA ASN A 327 7.89 3.05 15.21
C ASN A 327 7.04 3.30 13.95
N SER A 328 6.80 2.25 13.17
CA SER A 328 6.04 2.32 11.92
C SER A 328 5.24 1.04 11.66
N GLN A 329 4.42 1.06 10.62
CA GLN A 329 3.66 -0.09 10.15
C GLN A 329 3.87 -0.25 8.63
N SER A 330 4.07 -1.48 8.16
CA SER A 330 4.28 -1.80 6.75
C SER A 330 3.14 -1.26 5.86
N THR A 331 3.48 -0.83 4.64
CA THR A 331 2.50 -0.39 3.65
C THR A 331 2.67 -1.12 2.31
N TYR A 332 3.92 -1.38 1.92
CA TYR A 332 4.25 -2.04 0.66
C TYR A 332 5.66 -2.62 0.69
N ILE A 333 5.97 -3.55 -0.22
CA ILE A 333 7.34 -3.92 -0.57
C ILE A 333 7.54 -3.61 -2.05
N LEU A 334 8.45 -2.68 -2.34
CA LEU A 334 8.73 -2.20 -3.68
C LEU A 334 9.91 -2.95 -4.29
N PRO A 335 9.72 -3.69 -5.40
CA PRO A 335 10.84 -4.20 -6.18
C PRO A 335 11.54 -3.05 -6.92
N VAL A 336 12.86 -2.94 -6.78
CA VAL A 336 13.69 -1.94 -7.48
C VAL A 336 13.97 -2.42 -8.90
N GLN A 337 13.48 -1.70 -9.87
CA GLN A 337 13.61 -2.09 -11.26
C GLN A 337 15.06 -2.11 -11.73
N GLY A 338 15.42 -3.13 -12.53
CA GLY A 338 16.75 -3.28 -13.08
C GLY A 338 17.81 -3.85 -12.12
N ILE A 339 17.47 -4.13 -10.86
CA ILE A 339 18.36 -4.76 -9.88
C ILE A 339 17.70 -6.03 -9.35
N LYS A 340 18.35 -7.16 -9.59
CA LYS A 340 17.85 -8.48 -9.19
C LYS A 340 17.74 -8.59 -7.67
N ASP A 341 16.60 -9.06 -7.18
CA ASP A 341 16.30 -9.28 -5.76
C ASP A 341 16.54 -8.05 -4.85
N ALA A 342 16.43 -6.86 -5.43
CA ALA A 342 16.47 -5.62 -4.68
C ALA A 342 15.05 -5.17 -4.31
N PHE A 343 14.79 -5.05 -3.02
CA PHE A 343 13.47 -4.70 -2.49
C PHE A 343 13.58 -3.61 -1.43
N ILE A 344 12.65 -2.67 -1.46
CA ILE A 344 12.50 -1.62 -0.45
C ILE A 344 11.28 -1.96 0.41
N PHE A 345 11.50 -2.11 1.71
CA PHE A 345 10.44 -2.12 2.70
C PHE A 345 9.89 -0.71 2.86
N MET A 346 8.61 -0.52 2.57
CA MET A 346 7.89 0.72 2.75
C MET A 346 6.98 0.61 3.96
N ALA A 347 7.03 1.60 4.84
CA ALA A 347 6.19 1.68 6.02
C ALA A 347 5.87 3.15 6.34
N ASP A 348 4.80 3.37 7.10
CA ASP A 348 4.40 4.69 7.58
C ASP A 348 4.51 4.75 9.11
N ARG A 349 5.08 5.84 9.59
CA ARG A 349 5.02 6.24 10.99
C ARG A 349 3.78 7.12 11.17
N TRP A 350 2.72 6.51 11.68
CA TRP A 350 1.44 7.16 11.85
C TRP A 350 1.45 8.23 12.94
N ASN A 351 0.73 9.33 12.71
CA ASN A 351 0.37 10.30 13.74
C ASN A 351 -1.16 10.41 13.81
N PRO A 352 -1.86 9.69 14.71
CA PRO A 352 -3.32 9.68 14.75
C PRO A 352 -3.94 11.01 15.19
N GLU A 353 -3.18 11.86 15.88
CA GLU A 353 -3.64 13.19 16.29
C GLU A 353 -3.57 14.21 15.13
N ASN A 354 -2.63 14.00 14.20
CA ASN A 354 -2.46 14.83 13.01
C ASN A 354 -1.90 13.99 11.84
N PRO A 355 -2.75 13.23 11.13
CA PRO A 355 -2.33 12.21 10.16
C PRO A 355 -1.46 12.73 9.00
N ILE A 356 -1.61 13.99 8.62
CA ILE A 356 -0.79 14.61 7.56
C ILE A 356 0.71 14.69 7.95
N GLU A 357 1.02 14.67 9.25
CA GLU A 357 2.39 14.68 9.75
C GLU A 357 3.06 13.29 9.78
N GLY A 358 2.39 12.26 9.37
CA GLY A 358 2.96 10.92 9.21
C GLY A 358 4.28 10.97 8.42
N LYS A 359 5.22 10.05 8.75
CA LYS A 359 6.54 10.03 8.08
C LYS A 359 6.77 8.67 7.44
N TYR A 360 7.50 8.67 6.33
CA TYR A 360 7.81 7.47 5.55
C TYR A 360 9.07 6.81 6.07
N ILE A 361 9.01 5.49 6.23
CA ILE A 361 10.13 4.63 6.60
C ILE A 361 10.38 3.70 5.41
N TRP A 362 11.33 4.07 4.56
CA TRP A 362 11.75 3.22 3.44
C TRP A 362 13.15 2.70 3.71
N LEU A 363 13.26 1.37 3.82
CA LEU A 363 14.49 0.68 4.21
C LEU A 363 14.81 -0.43 3.22
N PRO A 364 16.10 -0.74 3.01
CA PRO A 364 16.47 -1.85 2.16
C PRO A 364 16.14 -3.18 2.84
N ILE A 365 15.72 -4.16 2.04
CA ILE A 365 15.57 -5.54 2.46
C ILE A 365 16.82 -6.31 2.03
N GLU A 366 17.43 -7.06 2.96
CA GLU A 366 18.40 -8.11 2.68
C GLU A 366 17.72 -9.47 2.72
N ILE A 367 18.07 -10.32 1.74
CA ILE A 367 17.57 -11.69 1.65
C ILE A 367 18.76 -12.62 1.85
N ALA A 368 18.72 -13.44 2.87
CA ALA A 368 19.75 -14.42 3.18
C ALA A 368 19.09 -15.70 3.71
N ASP A 369 19.54 -16.86 3.21
CA ASP A 369 19.17 -18.19 3.71
C ASP A 369 17.66 -18.36 3.99
N ASP A 370 16.80 -18.00 3.03
CA ASP A 370 15.34 -18.11 3.19
C ASP A 370 14.71 -17.16 4.22
N LYS A 371 15.42 -16.10 4.63
CA LYS A 371 14.95 -15.05 5.55
C LYS A 371 14.99 -13.71 4.88
N VAL A 372 14.19 -12.81 5.39
CA VAL A 372 14.20 -11.39 5.03
C VAL A 372 14.60 -10.59 6.25
N GLU A 373 15.50 -9.65 6.05
CA GLU A 373 15.95 -8.74 7.09
C GLU A 373 15.80 -7.30 6.62
N VAL A 374 15.18 -6.48 7.45
CA VAL A 374 15.03 -5.03 7.25
C VAL A 374 15.97 -4.34 8.23
N LEU A 375 16.96 -3.61 7.70
CA LEU A 375 17.99 -2.96 8.49
C LEU A 375 17.71 -1.46 8.60
N TRP A 376 17.69 -0.92 9.82
CA TRP A 376 17.63 0.52 10.01
C TRP A 376 18.86 1.21 9.41
N LYS A 377 18.62 2.27 8.63
CA LYS A 377 19.61 3.16 8.04
C LYS A 377 19.13 4.60 8.23
N ASP A 378 19.94 5.46 8.86
CA ASP A 378 19.60 6.87 9.00
C ASP A 378 19.64 7.62 7.64
N LYS A 379 20.47 7.11 6.72
CA LYS A 379 20.63 7.57 5.33
C LYS A 379 21.10 6.42 4.49
N TRP A 380 20.50 6.21 3.31
CA TRP A 380 20.94 5.17 2.37
C TRP A 380 20.48 5.49 0.94
N ASN A 381 21.01 4.74 -0.05
CA ASN A 381 20.62 4.86 -1.45
C ASN A 381 20.66 3.50 -2.18
N LEU A 382 20.23 3.49 -3.45
CA LEU A 382 20.11 2.26 -4.24
C LEU A 382 21.45 1.57 -4.54
N ASN A 383 22.61 2.24 -4.32
CA ASN A 383 23.91 1.57 -4.41
C ASN A 383 24.07 0.48 -3.34
N PHE A 384 23.25 0.49 -2.29
CA PHE A 384 23.17 -0.60 -1.31
C PHE A 384 22.98 -1.98 -1.98
N PHE A 385 22.23 -2.04 -3.07
CA PHE A 385 21.94 -3.27 -3.81
C PHE A 385 22.96 -3.63 -4.90
N LYS A 386 23.94 -2.77 -5.16
CA LYS A 386 24.99 -2.98 -6.17
C LYS A 386 26.24 -3.60 -5.55
N LYS A 387 26.07 -4.61 -4.71
CA LYS A 387 27.20 -5.32 -4.09
C LYS A 387 27.88 -6.28 -5.08
#